data_3808c51c55a85d5c7bad80dc5cd7c195
#
_entry.id   3808c51c55a85d5c7bad80dc5cd7c195
#
_cell.length_a   1.000
_cell.length_b   1.000
_cell.length_c   1.000
_cell.angle_alpha   90.00
_cell.angle_beta   90.00
_cell.angle_gamma   90.00
#
_symmetry.space_group_name_H-M   'P 1'
#
loop_
_entity.id
_entity.type
_entity.pdbx_description
1 polymer ?
#
loop_
_entity_poly.entity_id
_entity_poly.type
_entity_poly.pdbx_seq_one_letter_code
_entity_poly.pdbx_strand_id
1 'polypeptide(L)' 'MRIRELREAAGLTQTALALRVGVSRQAVNQWEFGVTWPSAQLLPKIAWALGCDISALYDPGEDVSDPDT' A
#
# COMPACT_ATOMS: atom_id res chain seq x y z
N MET A 1 -3.57 1.72 -6.29
CA MET A 1 -2.27 1.23 -5.76
C MET A 1 -2.20 -0.27 -5.85
N ARG A 2 -1.00 -0.80 -5.89
CA ARG A 2 -0.76 -2.23 -6.05
C ARG A 2 -0.60 -2.96 -4.73
N ILE A 3 -1.25 -2.49 -3.69
CA ILE A 3 -1.08 -3.06 -2.35
C ILE A 3 -1.52 -4.52 -2.31
N ARG A 4 -2.67 -4.82 -2.91
CA ARG A 4 -3.19 -6.19 -2.91
C ARG A 4 -2.26 -7.15 -3.62
N GLU A 5 -1.78 -6.77 -4.81
CA GLU A 5 -0.89 -7.61 -5.59
C GLU A 5 0.39 -7.91 -4.84
N LEU A 6 0.99 -6.87 -4.26
CA LEU A 6 2.25 -7.01 -3.53
C LEU A 6 2.04 -7.77 -2.23
N ARG A 7 0.90 -7.57 -1.58
CA ARG A 7 0.56 -8.30 -0.37
C ARG A 7 0.44 -9.80 -0.66
N GLU A 8 -0.27 -10.13 -1.71
CA GLU A 8 -0.46 -11.54 -2.08
C GLU A 8 0.87 -12.16 -2.49
N ALA A 9 1.68 -11.43 -3.24
CA ALA A 9 3.00 -11.91 -3.62
C ALA A 9 3.90 -12.15 -2.41
N ALA A 10 3.70 -11.37 -1.35
CA ALA A 10 4.46 -11.53 -0.10
C ALA A 10 3.88 -12.62 0.80
N GLY A 11 2.75 -13.21 0.42
CA GLY A 11 2.11 -14.25 1.21
C GLY A 11 1.40 -13.75 2.45
N LEU A 12 1.00 -12.47 2.47
CA LEU A 12 0.38 -11.86 3.64
C LEU A 12 -1.13 -11.76 3.47
N THR A 13 -1.85 -11.98 4.58
CA THR A 13 -3.26 -11.65 4.65
C THR A 13 -3.42 -10.15 4.90
N GLN A 14 -4.64 -9.64 4.71
CA GLN A 14 -4.92 -8.25 5.06
C GLN A 14 -4.63 -7.97 6.53
N THR A 15 -5.02 -8.90 7.39
CA THR A 15 -4.77 -8.77 8.83
C THR A 15 -3.28 -8.73 9.13
N ALA A 16 -2.50 -9.59 8.48
CA ALA A 16 -1.05 -9.62 8.71
C ALA A 16 -0.41 -8.30 8.27
N LEU A 17 -0.80 -7.78 7.11
CA LEU A 17 -0.27 -6.51 6.65
C LEU A 17 -0.68 -5.38 7.61
N ALA A 18 -1.95 -5.36 8.03
CA ALA A 18 -2.44 -4.34 8.95
C ALA A 18 -1.63 -4.33 10.23
N LEU A 19 -1.33 -5.51 10.78
CA LEU A 19 -0.52 -5.61 12.00
C LEU A 19 0.88 -5.06 11.79
N ARG A 20 1.50 -5.34 10.65
CA ARG A 20 2.85 -4.86 10.36
C ARG A 20 2.91 -3.36 10.20
N VAL A 21 1.87 -2.78 9.63
CA VAL A 21 1.82 -1.33 9.39
C VAL A 21 1.32 -0.58 10.62
N GLY A 22 0.55 -1.25 11.48
CA GLY A 22 -0.01 -0.62 12.66
C GLY A 22 -1.36 0.04 12.40
N VAL A 23 -2.15 -0.53 11.50
CA VAL A 23 -3.48 -0.01 11.16
C VAL A 23 -4.51 -1.12 11.29
N SER A 24 -5.79 -0.79 11.12
CA SER A 24 -6.84 -1.80 11.14
C SER A 24 -6.87 -2.56 9.81
N ARG A 25 -7.42 -3.79 9.86
CA ARG A 25 -7.64 -4.55 8.64
C ARG A 25 -8.55 -3.80 7.68
N GLN A 26 -9.53 -3.08 8.23
CA GLN A 26 -10.45 -2.30 7.41
C GLN A 26 -9.73 -1.24 6.60
N ALA A 27 -8.70 -0.61 7.19
CA ALA A 27 -7.91 0.37 6.45
C ALA A 27 -7.22 -0.27 5.25
N VAL A 28 -6.60 -1.44 5.44
CA VAL A 28 -5.97 -2.16 4.33
C VAL A 28 -7.00 -2.50 3.26
N ASN A 29 -8.16 -2.98 3.67
CA ASN A 29 -9.23 -3.32 2.74
C ASN A 29 -9.64 -2.11 1.89
N GLN A 30 -9.81 -0.96 2.53
CA GLN A 30 -10.19 0.27 1.83
C GLN A 30 -9.12 0.71 0.84
N TRP A 31 -7.86 0.57 1.20
CA TRP A 31 -6.76 0.89 0.27
C TRP A 31 -6.82 -0.01 -0.96
N GLU A 32 -7.09 -1.29 -0.76
CA GLU A 32 -7.10 -2.25 -1.87
C GLU A 32 -8.28 -2.01 -2.81
N PHE A 33 -9.39 -1.53 -2.28
CA PHE A 33 -10.57 -1.23 -3.10
C PHE A 33 -10.59 0.21 -3.62
N GLY A 34 -9.57 1.01 -3.31
CA GLY A 34 -9.51 2.37 -3.80
C GLY A 34 -10.45 3.34 -3.13
N VAL A 35 -11.00 2.96 -1.97
CA VAL A 35 -11.91 3.83 -1.22
C VAL A 35 -11.14 4.97 -0.56
N THR A 36 -9.98 4.66 -0.02
CA THR A 36 -9.10 5.65 0.59
C THR A 36 -7.67 5.36 0.17
N TRP A 37 -6.79 6.35 0.37
CA TRP A 37 -5.36 6.21 0.15
C TRP A 37 -4.65 6.24 1.48
N PRO A 38 -3.56 5.47 1.63
CA PRO A 38 -2.74 5.60 2.83
C PRO A 38 -2.16 7.00 2.91
N SER A 39 -2.00 7.50 4.13
CA SER A 39 -1.32 8.77 4.30
C SER A 39 0.14 8.65 3.87
N ALA A 40 0.76 9.78 3.54
CA ALA A 40 2.15 9.79 3.12
C ALA A 40 3.07 9.17 4.19
N GLN A 41 2.72 9.33 5.45
CA GLN A 41 3.51 8.78 6.55
C GLN A 41 3.48 7.25 6.58
N LEU A 42 2.41 6.64 6.07
CA LEU A 42 2.27 5.19 6.08
C LEU A 42 2.92 4.53 4.88
N LEU A 43 3.15 5.26 3.80
CA LEU A 43 3.70 4.67 2.59
C LEU A 43 5.03 3.96 2.81
N PRO A 44 6.01 4.55 3.52
CA PRO A 44 7.24 3.83 3.79
C PRO A 44 7.03 2.56 4.63
N LYS A 45 6.11 2.62 5.57
CA LYS A 45 5.81 1.46 6.41
C LYS A 45 5.19 0.33 5.61
N ILE A 46 4.29 0.67 4.69
CA ILE A 46 3.66 -0.30 3.81
C ILE A 46 4.71 -0.94 2.91
N ALA A 47 5.54 -0.12 2.28
CA ALA A 47 6.59 -0.61 1.41
C ALA A 47 7.54 -1.54 2.17
N TRP A 48 7.93 -1.15 3.37
CA TRP A 48 8.80 -1.99 4.19
C TRP A 48 8.13 -3.32 4.52
N ALA A 49 6.86 -3.28 4.91
CA ALA A 49 6.11 -4.50 5.26
C ALA A 49 5.98 -5.44 4.08
N LEU A 50 5.90 -4.90 2.87
CA LEU A 50 5.77 -5.69 1.65
C LEU A 50 7.11 -6.05 1.03
N GLY A 51 8.20 -5.49 1.54
CA GLY A 51 9.53 -5.77 1.02
C GLY A 51 9.79 -5.14 -0.34
N CYS A 52 9.24 -3.97 -0.60
CA CYS A 52 9.40 -3.29 -1.88
C CYS A 52 9.68 -1.82 -1.68
N ASP A 53 10.03 -1.13 -2.78
CA ASP A 53 10.17 0.31 -2.77
C ASP A 53 8.79 0.97 -2.77
N ILE A 54 8.74 2.21 -2.26
CA ILE A 54 7.50 2.98 -2.30
C ILE A 54 6.98 3.09 -3.72
N SER A 55 7.86 3.29 -4.69
CA SER A 55 7.45 3.42 -6.10
C SER A 55 6.72 2.19 -6.61
N ALA A 56 6.99 1.02 -6.05
CA ALA A 56 6.33 -0.21 -6.46
C ALA A 56 4.86 -0.27 -6.03
N LEU A 57 4.45 0.58 -5.09
CA LEU A 57 3.07 0.62 -4.64
C LEU A 57 2.12 1.24 -5.67
N TYR A 58 2.65 2.00 -6.61
CA TYR A 58 1.84 2.70 -7.59
C TYR A 58 1.61 1.84 -8.82
N ASP A 59 0.42 1.98 -9.40
CA ASP A 59 0.08 1.26 -10.62
C ASP A 59 0.88 1.79 -11.81
N PRO A 60 1.17 0.94 -12.80
CA PRO A 60 1.76 1.44 -14.04
C PRO A 60 0.87 2.51 -14.65
N GLY A 61 1.45 3.64 -14.98
CA GLY A 61 0.71 4.76 -15.54
C GLY A 61 0.11 5.69 -14.50
N GLU A 62 0.12 5.29 -13.23
CA GLU A 62 -0.26 6.18 -12.14
C GLU A 62 0.79 7.25 -12.02
N ASP A 63 0.36 8.50 -11.99
CA ASP A 63 1.30 9.59 -11.89
C ASP A 63 1.74 9.76 -10.44
N VAL A 64 2.98 9.40 -10.17
CA VAL A 64 3.55 9.53 -8.84
C VAL A 64 4.30 10.85 -8.68
N SER A 65 4.42 11.59 -9.75
CA SER A 65 5.14 12.85 -9.71
C SER A 65 4.23 13.95 -9.17
N ASP A 66 4.84 15.08 -8.98
CA ASP A 66 4.14 16.27 -8.54
C ASP A 66 2.99 16.56 -9.49
N PRO A 67 1.78 16.80 -9.00
CA PRO A 67 0.66 17.14 -9.85
C PRO A 67 0.87 18.43 -10.64
N ASP A 68 1.88 19.19 -10.28
CA ASP A 68 2.20 20.42 -11.01
C ASP A 68 3.11 20.19 -12.21
N THR A 69 3.52 18.99 -12.44
CA THR A 69 4.38 18.66 -13.57
C THR A 69 3.59 18.11 -14.74
#